data_63f7bb9d09f94e94641f56c6a8740257
#
_entry.id   63f7bb9d09f94e94641f56c6a8740257
#
_cell.length_a   1.000
_cell.length_b   1.000
_cell.length_c   1.000
_cell.angle_alpha   90.00
_cell.angle_beta   90.00
_cell.angle_gamma   90.00
#
_symmetry.space_group_name_H-M   'P 1'
#
loop_
_entity.id
_entity.type
_entity.pdbx_description
1 polymer ?
#
loop_
_entity_poly.entity_id
_entity_poly.type
_entity_poly.pdbx_seq_one_letter_code
_entity_poly.pdbx_strand_id
1 'polypeptide(L)'
;EDEKEIVIELSNLRENSGYEVEQIKDFSLAKQEILNSKADLVLLDINIPVINGELLLNEIRKESNVPIIMLTSRVNEVDEVLSMSYGADDYITKPYNPTILLLRIQNIFKRMDREYLVYDDVKVNYEKGTLSKKDKVVELTKNEMIIFVYLLKKREKIVSRDELMTELWDNDEYINDNALTVNISRLR
;
A
#
# COMPACT_ATOMS: atom_id res chain seq x y z
N GLU A 1 -5.42 18.40 -6.85
CA GLU A 1 -6.58 18.42 -7.74
C GLU A 1 -7.27 19.78 -7.66
N ASP A 2 -7.46 20.44 -8.77
CA ASP A 2 -8.07 21.79 -8.85
C ASP A 2 -9.48 21.77 -9.52
N GLU A 3 -9.85 20.69 -10.20
CA GLU A 3 -11.16 20.54 -10.80
C GLU A 3 -12.26 20.37 -9.73
N LYS A 4 -13.16 21.33 -9.63
CA LYS A 4 -14.21 21.37 -8.58
C LYS A 4 -15.11 20.14 -8.57
N GLU A 5 -15.43 19.58 -9.72
CA GLU A 5 -16.28 18.37 -9.83
C GLU A 5 -15.59 17.15 -9.20
N ILE A 6 -14.31 17.00 -9.47
CA ILE A 6 -13.50 15.90 -8.90
C ILE A 6 -13.33 16.07 -7.40
N VAL A 7 -13.13 17.30 -6.93
CA VAL A 7 -13.07 17.60 -5.48
C VAL A 7 -14.37 17.24 -4.80
N ILE A 8 -15.52 17.51 -5.41
CA ILE A 8 -16.84 17.14 -4.87
C ILE A 8 -17.00 15.61 -4.86
N GLU A 9 -16.62 14.92 -5.93
CA GLU A 9 -16.65 13.45 -5.99
C GLU A 9 -15.75 12.84 -4.91
N LEU A 10 -14.54 13.32 -4.75
CA LEU A 10 -13.60 12.88 -3.71
C LEU A 10 -14.14 13.19 -2.30
N SER A 11 -14.83 14.31 -2.12
CA SER A 11 -15.48 14.64 -0.85
C SER A 11 -16.64 13.68 -0.52
N ASN A 12 -17.37 13.20 -1.53
CA ASN A 12 -18.40 12.18 -1.37
C ASN A 12 -17.83 10.80 -1.00
N LEU A 13 -16.58 10.51 -1.33
CA LEU A 13 -15.86 9.32 -0.85
C LEU A 13 -15.71 9.34 0.68
N ARG A 14 -15.56 10.51 1.29
CA ARG A 14 -15.54 10.70 2.73
C ARG A 14 -16.77 10.14 3.42
N GLU A 15 -17.95 10.49 2.92
CA GLU A 15 -19.22 10.12 3.55
C GLU A 15 -19.57 8.64 3.42
N ASN A 16 -19.16 7.99 2.31
CA ASN A 16 -19.57 6.63 1.96
C ASN A 16 -18.53 5.55 2.25
N SER A 17 -17.25 5.91 2.46
CA SER A 17 -16.16 4.93 2.53
C SER A 17 -15.29 5.05 3.79
N GLY A 18 -15.59 5.99 4.69
CA GLY A 18 -14.87 6.16 5.97
C GLY A 18 -13.49 6.80 5.85
N TYR A 19 -13.16 7.39 4.70
CA TYR A 19 -11.91 8.13 4.53
C TYR A 19 -12.07 9.60 4.96
N GLU A 20 -11.04 10.15 5.55
CA GLU A 20 -10.91 11.59 5.77
C GLU A 20 -10.15 12.20 4.59
N VAL A 21 -10.72 13.22 3.94
CA VAL A 21 -10.15 13.85 2.75
C VAL A 21 -9.78 15.28 3.06
N GLU A 22 -8.50 15.60 2.86
CA GLU A 22 -7.96 16.95 2.94
C GLU A 22 -7.58 17.45 1.54
N GLN A 23 -7.86 18.71 1.25
CA GLN A 23 -7.51 19.36 -0.02
C GLN A 23 -6.38 20.35 0.18
N ILE A 24 -5.32 20.25 -0.64
CA ILE A 24 -4.29 21.25 -0.74
C ILE A 24 -4.89 22.50 -1.43
N LYS A 25 -4.76 23.66 -0.81
CA LYS A 25 -5.31 24.92 -1.29
C LYS A 25 -4.26 25.81 -1.95
N ASP A 26 -3.04 25.79 -1.45
CA ASP A 26 -1.92 26.55 -2.00
C ASP A 26 -0.94 25.62 -2.71
N PHE A 27 -1.07 25.52 -4.02
CA PHE A 27 -0.20 24.66 -4.82
C PHE A 27 1.27 25.08 -4.80
N SER A 28 1.58 26.34 -4.45
CA SER A 28 2.97 26.78 -4.28
C SER A 28 3.66 26.16 -3.05
N LEU A 29 2.86 25.75 -2.06
CA LEU A 29 3.30 25.09 -0.84
C LEU A 29 2.95 23.60 -0.81
N ALA A 30 2.45 23.03 -1.92
CA ALA A 30 1.90 21.67 -1.98
C ALA A 30 2.84 20.61 -1.39
N LYS A 31 4.14 20.66 -1.69
CA LYS A 31 5.13 19.74 -1.11
C LYS A 31 5.11 19.79 0.41
N GLN A 32 5.19 20.99 0.98
CA GLN A 32 5.25 21.18 2.43
C GLN A 32 3.94 20.75 3.11
N GLU A 33 2.80 21.11 2.52
CA GLU A 33 1.50 20.71 3.03
C GLU A 33 1.35 19.18 3.01
N ILE A 34 1.71 18.50 1.92
CA ILE A 34 1.68 17.03 1.82
C ILE A 34 2.58 16.39 2.86
N LEU A 35 3.82 16.84 3.01
CA LEU A 35 4.75 16.25 4.01
C LEU A 35 4.29 16.48 5.45
N ASN A 36 3.58 17.57 5.73
CA ASN A 36 3.08 17.90 7.07
C ASN A 36 1.72 17.27 7.40
N SER A 37 0.88 16.95 6.40
CA SER A 37 -0.48 16.43 6.58
C SER A 37 -0.53 15.07 7.25
N LYS A 38 0.57 14.27 7.19
CA LYS A 38 0.59 12.85 7.60
C LYS A 38 -0.47 12.01 6.89
N ALA A 39 -0.82 12.38 5.67
CA ALA A 39 -1.77 11.63 4.87
C ALA A 39 -1.28 10.19 4.65
N ASP A 40 -2.21 9.22 4.72
CA ASP A 40 -1.91 7.82 4.45
C ASP A 40 -1.83 7.53 2.93
N LEU A 41 -2.38 8.42 2.10
CA LEU A 41 -2.33 8.36 0.64
C LEU A 41 -2.56 9.74 0.03
N VAL A 42 -1.90 10.01 -1.08
CA VAL A 42 -2.03 11.26 -1.84
C VAL A 42 -2.60 10.97 -3.22
N LEU A 43 -3.62 11.73 -3.61
CA LEU A 43 -4.09 11.81 -5.00
C LEU A 43 -3.49 13.06 -5.63
N LEU A 44 -2.69 12.89 -6.69
CA LEU A 44 -1.93 13.97 -7.29
C LEU A 44 -2.22 14.07 -8.78
N ASP A 45 -2.80 15.19 -9.21
CA ASP A 45 -2.95 15.47 -10.63
C ASP A 45 -1.59 15.87 -11.25
N ILE A 46 -1.37 15.45 -12.48
CA ILE A 46 -0.22 15.90 -13.27
C ILE A 46 -0.34 17.39 -13.59
N ASN A 47 -1.54 17.85 -13.91
CA ASN A 47 -1.79 19.22 -14.37
C ASN A 47 -2.34 20.11 -13.25
N ILE A 48 -1.59 20.29 -12.19
CA ILE A 48 -1.94 21.27 -11.15
C ILE A 48 -1.39 22.66 -11.47
N PRO A 49 -2.07 23.72 -11.04
CA PRO A 49 -1.56 25.09 -11.19
C PRO A 49 -0.19 25.25 -10.53
N VAL A 50 0.63 26.13 -11.10
CA VAL A 50 1.94 26.56 -10.55
C VAL A 50 3.06 25.53 -10.71
N ILE A 51 2.81 24.24 -10.50
CA ILE A 51 3.83 23.18 -10.57
C ILE A 51 3.30 21.98 -11.34
N ASN A 52 4.19 21.29 -12.08
CA ASN A 52 3.86 20.01 -12.68
C ASN A 52 3.82 18.92 -11.61
N GLY A 53 2.75 18.09 -11.58
CA GLY A 53 2.57 17.03 -10.59
C GLY A 53 3.66 15.95 -10.60
N GLU A 54 4.27 15.64 -11.76
CA GLU A 54 5.38 14.69 -11.86
C GLU A 54 6.64 15.23 -11.19
N LEU A 55 6.93 16.53 -11.36
CA LEU A 55 8.03 17.19 -10.65
C LEU A 55 7.77 17.21 -9.13
N LEU A 56 6.53 17.50 -8.72
CA LEU A 56 6.14 17.49 -7.32
C LEU A 56 6.27 16.09 -6.72
N LEU A 57 5.84 15.05 -7.44
CA LEU A 57 6.02 13.65 -7.04
C LEU A 57 7.50 13.33 -6.78
N ASN A 58 8.37 13.66 -7.72
CA ASN A 58 9.81 13.42 -7.58
C ASN A 58 10.40 14.15 -6.36
N GLU A 59 9.96 15.39 -6.09
CA GLU A 59 10.39 16.12 -4.90
C GLU A 59 9.86 15.52 -3.58
N ILE A 60 8.63 15.01 -3.56
CA ILE A 60 8.08 14.31 -2.39
C ILE A 60 8.84 13.01 -2.12
N ARG A 61 9.18 12.25 -3.15
CA ARG A 61 9.90 10.96 -3.04
C ARG A 61 11.30 11.08 -2.44
N LYS A 62 11.91 12.26 -2.48
CA LYS A 62 13.19 12.49 -1.79
C LYS A 62 13.07 12.45 -0.25
N GLU A 63 11.87 12.68 0.28
CA GLU A 63 11.65 12.86 1.70
C GLU A 63 10.56 11.94 2.28
N SER A 64 9.70 11.35 1.43
CA SER A 64 8.56 10.54 1.88
C SER A 64 8.26 9.38 0.93
N ASN A 65 7.87 8.25 1.53
CA ASN A 65 7.33 7.08 0.85
C ASN A 65 5.79 7.01 0.94
N VAL A 66 5.11 8.13 1.22
CA VAL A 66 3.64 8.16 1.23
C VAL A 66 3.11 7.67 -0.12
N PRO A 67 2.14 6.74 -0.14
CA PRO A 67 1.56 6.28 -1.39
C PRO A 67 0.95 7.42 -2.20
N ILE A 68 1.23 7.44 -3.51
CA ILE A 68 0.74 8.48 -4.41
C ILE A 68 0.09 7.82 -5.62
N ILE A 69 -1.19 8.13 -5.84
CA ILE A 69 -1.91 7.81 -7.09
C ILE A 69 -1.88 9.06 -7.96
N MET A 70 -1.30 8.94 -9.16
CA MET A 70 -1.33 10.02 -10.13
C MET A 70 -2.66 10.07 -10.88
N LEU A 71 -3.25 11.25 -11.00
CA LEU A 71 -4.40 11.50 -11.85
C LEU A 71 -3.91 12.16 -13.15
N THR A 72 -4.34 11.66 -14.30
CA THR A 72 -3.82 12.17 -15.59
C THR A 72 -4.90 12.21 -16.67
N SER A 73 -4.93 13.26 -17.46
CA SER A 73 -5.70 13.34 -18.72
C SER A 73 -4.95 12.78 -19.93
N ARG A 74 -3.71 12.31 -19.75
CA ARG A 74 -2.88 11.74 -20.82
C ARG A 74 -3.21 10.26 -21.00
N VAL A 75 -3.43 9.84 -22.25
CA VAL A 75 -3.88 8.48 -22.62
C VAL A 75 -2.75 7.65 -23.25
N ASN A 76 -1.52 8.16 -23.33
CA ASN A 76 -0.43 7.47 -24.00
C ASN A 76 0.30 6.51 -23.06
N GLU A 77 0.52 5.26 -23.51
CA GLU A 77 1.28 4.22 -22.78
C GLU A 77 2.68 4.69 -22.33
N VAL A 78 3.30 5.61 -23.07
CA VAL A 78 4.62 6.18 -22.75
C VAL A 78 4.57 7.05 -21.48
N ASP A 79 3.50 7.81 -21.31
CA ASP A 79 3.34 8.69 -20.13
C ASP A 79 3.03 7.85 -18.88
N GLU A 80 2.38 6.70 -19.04
CA GLU A 80 2.14 5.71 -18.00
C GLU A 80 3.45 5.14 -17.44
N VAL A 81 4.31 4.67 -18.32
CA VAL A 81 5.64 4.13 -17.98
C VAL A 81 6.52 5.22 -17.32
N LEU A 82 6.43 6.48 -17.79
CA LEU A 82 7.16 7.59 -17.19
C LEU A 82 6.67 7.92 -15.78
N SER A 83 5.36 7.99 -15.56
CA SER A 83 4.79 8.26 -14.21
C SER A 83 5.19 7.18 -13.20
N MET A 84 5.21 5.91 -13.61
CA MET A 84 5.71 4.82 -12.77
C MET A 84 7.22 4.92 -12.51
N SER A 85 8.01 5.38 -13.49
CA SER A 85 9.46 5.59 -13.31
C SER A 85 9.78 6.74 -12.33
N TYR A 86 8.88 7.70 -12.14
CA TYR A 86 9.00 8.77 -11.14
C TYR A 86 8.60 8.33 -9.73
N GLY A 87 8.15 7.08 -9.54
CA GLY A 87 7.87 6.52 -8.22
C GLY A 87 6.41 6.69 -7.75
N ALA A 88 5.46 6.81 -8.67
CA ALA A 88 4.04 6.68 -8.36
C ALA A 88 3.71 5.22 -7.98
N ASP A 89 2.78 5.03 -7.04
CA ASP A 89 2.31 3.70 -6.64
C ASP A 89 1.20 3.17 -7.56
N ASP A 90 0.47 4.09 -8.18
CA ASP A 90 -0.54 3.80 -9.19
C ASP A 90 -0.88 5.08 -9.98
N TYR A 91 -1.63 4.93 -11.09
CA TYR A 91 -2.13 6.07 -11.84
C TYR A 91 -3.53 5.78 -12.37
N ILE A 92 -4.30 6.84 -12.63
CA ILE A 92 -5.67 6.76 -13.14
C ILE A 92 -5.84 7.82 -14.22
N THR A 93 -6.32 7.39 -15.39
CA THR A 93 -6.63 8.32 -16.49
C THR A 93 -8.00 8.96 -16.28
N LYS A 94 -8.08 10.26 -16.51
CA LYS A 94 -9.32 11.05 -16.54
C LYS A 94 -10.01 10.94 -17.91
N PRO A 95 -11.35 10.87 -17.98
CA PRO A 95 -12.26 10.75 -16.85
C PRO A 95 -12.24 9.35 -16.26
N TYR A 96 -12.31 9.22 -14.94
CA TYR A 96 -12.30 7.94 -14.25
C TYR A 96 -13.64 7.62 -13.57
N ASN A 97 -13.87 6.33 -13.34
CA ASN A 97 -15.01 5.89 -12.55
C ASN A 97 -14.63 5.93 -11.06
N PRO A 98 -15.41 6.63 -10.19
CA PRO A 98 -15.14 6.72 -8.75
C PRO A 98 -14.98 5.37 -8.06
N THR A 99 -15.74 4.35 -8.50
CA THR A 99 -15.60 2.98 -7.96
C THR A 99 -14.23 2.38 -8.27
N ILE A 100 -13.67 2.65 -9.45
CA ILE A 100 -12.32 2.18 -9.82
C ILE A 100 -11.28 2.89 -8.96
N LEU A 101 -11.40 4.20 -8.73
CA LEU A 101 -10.51 4.93 -7.85
C LEU A 101 -10.54 4.35 -6.42
N LEU A 102 -11.73 4.09 -5.88
CA LEU A 102 -11.89 3.44 -4.58
C LEU A 102 -11.20 2.08 -4.48
N LEU A 103 -11.38 1.24 -5.49
CA LEU A 103 -10.74 -0.08 -5.53
C LEU A 103 -9.20 0.03 -5.56
N ARG A 104 -8.65 1.01 -6.27
CA ARG A 104 -7.20 1.26 -6.31
C ARG A 104 -6.67 1.76 -4.97
N ILE A 105 -7.36 2.70 -4.33
CA ILE A 105 -7.04 3.15 -2.96
C ILE A 105 -7.05 1.97 -1.99
N GLN A 106 -8.11 1.16 -2.01
CA GLN A 106 -8.21 -0.04 -1.16
C GLN A 106 -7.08 -1.05 -1.42
N ASN A 107 -6.68 -1.23 -2.68
CA ASN A 107 -5.59 -2.13 -3.03
C ASN A 107 -4.23 -1.62 -2.53
N ILE A 108 -4.01 -0.31 -2.53
CA ILE A 108 -2.80 0.29 -1.95
C ILE A 108 -2.80 0.06 -0.44
N PHE A 109 -3.88 0.38 0.28
CA PHE A 109 -3.98 0.14 1.72
C PHE A 109 -3.83 -1.34 2.08
N LYS A 110 -4.44 -2.26 1.30
CA LYS A 110 -4.22 -3.70 1.50
C LYS A 110 -2.77 -4.13 1.31
N ARG A 111 -2.03 -3.50 0.38
CA ARG A 111 -0.58 -3.74 0.23
C ARG A 111 0.19 -3.21 1.44
N MET A 112 -0.11 -2.00 1.89
CA MET A 112 0.50 -1.41 3.09
C MET A 112 0.24 -2.25 4.34
N ASP A 113 -0.99 -2.73 4.53
CA ASP A 113 -1.33 -3.64 5.64
C ASP A 113 -0.56 -4.97 5.55
N ARG A 114 -0.17 -5.39 4.36
CA ARG A 114 0.67 -6.58 4.16
C ARG A 114 2.15 -6.30 4.37
N GLU A 115 2.62 -5.09 4.02
CA GLU A 115 4.03 -4.72 4.19
C GLU A 115 4.44 -4.61 5.66
N TYR A 116 3.54 -4.17 6.54
CA TYR A 116 3.84 -3.95 7.95
C TYR A 116 2.73 -4.45 8.87
N LEU A 117 2.69 -5.75 9.09
CA LEU A 117 1.99 -6.26 10.27
C LEU A 117 2.86 -5.98 11.50
N VAL A 118 2.32 -5.23 12.45
CA VAL A 118 2.96 -5.04 13.75
C VAL A 118 2.25 -5.92 14.76
N TYR A 119 3.00 -6.81 15.39
CA TYR A 119 2.52 -7.62 16.50
C TYR A 119 3.40 -7.39 17.71
N ASP A 120 2.82 -6.79 18.75
CA ASP A 120 3.55 -6.34 19.94
C ASP A 120 4.67 -5.37 19.51
N ASP A 121 5.93 -5.72 19.69
CA ASP A 121 7.09 -4.95 19.24
C ASP A 121 7.80 -5.55 18.01
N VAL A 122 7.17 -6.52 17.34
CA VAL A 122 7.69 -7.15 16.11
C VAL A 122 7.05 -6.51 14.88
N LYS A 123 7.88 -5.96 14.01
CA LYS A 123 7.46 -5.48 12.68
C LYS A 123 7.68 -6.60 11.66
N VAL A 124 6.65 -6.91 10.91
CA VAL A 124 6.66 -7.91 9.83
C VAL A 124 6.75 -7.19 8.50
N ASN A 125 7.81 -7.41 7.73
CA ASN A 125 7.89 -6.97 6.35
C ASN A 125 7.65 -8.17 5.44
N TYR A 126 6.46 -8.22 4.84
CA TYR A 126 6.04 -9.35 4.01
C TYR A 126 6.83 -9.43 2.69
N GLU A 127 7.13 -8.28 2.06
CA GLU A 127 7.85 -8.23 0.78
C GLU A 127 9.31 -8.67 0.92
N LYS A 128 9.96 -8.23 2.01
CA LYS A 128 11.35 -8.60 2.29
C LYS A 128 11.49 -9.96 2.98
N GLY A 129 10.37 -10.57 3.36
CA GLY A 129 10.41 -11.81 4.12
C GLY A 129 11.08 -11.67 5.49
N THR A 130 10.97 -10.50 6.15
CA THR A 130 11.71 -10.23 7.37
C THR A 130 10.81 -9.90 8.57
N LEU A 131 11.25 -10.35 9.75
CA LEU A 131 10.73 -9.90 11.04
C LEU A 131 11.78 -9.01 11.70
N SER A 132 11.38 -7.87 12.24
CA SER A 132 12.28 -7.00 12.99
C SER A 132 11.71 -6.67 14.37
N LYS A 133 12.58 -6.76 15.38
CA LYS A 133 12.29 -6.40 16.77
C LYS A 133 13.48 -5.66 17.33
N LYS A 134 13.30 -4.37 17.68
CA LYS A 134 14.39 -3.46 18.02
C LYS A 134 15.48 -3.50 16.94
N ASP A 135 16.72 -3.82 17.28
CA ASP A 135 17.87 -3.87 16.36
C ASP A 135 18.08 -5.25 15.72
N LYS A 136 17.21 -6.24 16.00
CA LYS A 136 17.32 -7.59 15.42
C LYS A 136 16.41 -7.73 14.23
N VAL A 137 16.95 -8.28 13.14
CA VAL A 137 16.20 -8.63 11.93
C VAL A 137 16.43 -10.11 11.67
N VAL A 138 15.35 -10.83 11.40
CA VAL A 138 15.35 -12.26 11.05
C VAL A 138 14.67 -12.41 9.70
N GLU A 139 15.32 -13.11 8.79
CA GLU A 139 14.73 -13.49 7.49
C GLU A 139 13.97 -14.79 7.63
N LEU A 140 12.75 -14.82 7.09
CA LEU A 140 11.92 -16.00 6.99
C LEU A 140 11.87 -16.49 5.54
N THR A 141 11.83 -17.80 5.36
CA THR A 141 11.48 -18.38 4.06
C THR A 141 10.03 -18.07 3.72
N LYS A 142 9.65 -18.22 2.44
CA LYS A 142 8.26 -17.97 1.99
C LYS A 142 7.24 -18.77 2.82
N ASN A 143 7.50 -20.06 3.04
CA ASN A 143 6.63 -20.92 3.83
C ASN A 143 6.53 -20.51 5.29
N GLU A 144 7.66 -20.16 5.91
CA GLU A 144 7.70 -19.67 7.29
C GLU A 144 6.91 -18.35 7.40
N MET A 145 7.02 -17.44 6.42
CA MET A 145 6.28 -16.19 6.40
C MET A 145 4.76 -16.42 6.27
N ILE A 146 4.32 -17.29 5.35
CA ILE A 146 2.90 -17.64 5.18
C ILE A 146 2.33 -18.18 6.49
N ILE A 147 3.01 -19.15 7.09
CA ILE A 147 2.59 -19.77 8.36
C ILE A 147 2.54 -18.72 9.47
N PHE A 148 3.57 -17.88 9.60
CA PHE A 148 3.66 -16.86 10.62
C PHE A 148 2.51 -15.85 10.51
N VAL A 149 2.26 -15.32 9.32
CA VAL A 149 1.18 -14.35 9.06
C VAL A 149 -0.20 -14.98 9.30
N TYR A 150 -0.40 -16.23 8.89
CA TYR A 150 -1.66 -16.93 9.16
C TYR A 150 -1.91 -17.10 10.66
N LEU A 151 -0.92 -17.56 11.41
CA LEU A 151 -1.01 -17.69 12.86
C LEU A 151 -1.25 -16.34 13.54
N LEU A 152 -0.61 -15.28 13.05
CA LEU A 152 -0.80 -13.92 13.56
C LEU A 152 -2.23 -13.42 13.35
N LYS A 153 -2.83 -13.67 12.18
CA LYS A 153 -4.25 -13.35 11.90
C LYS A 153 -5.24 -14.18 12.74
N LYS A 154 -4.85 -15.39 13.09
CA LYS A 154 -5.66 -16.34 13.90
C LYS A 154 -5.26 -16.36 15.37
N ARG A 155 -4.56 -15.32 15.85
CA ARG A 155 -4.17 -15.22 17.27
C ARG A 155 -5.37 -15.46 18.19
N GLU A 156 -5.12 -16.06 19.34
CA GLU A 156 -6.14 -16.48 20.33
C GLU A 156 -7.06 -17.62 19.85
N LYS A 157 -6.77 -18.23 18.69
CA LYS A 157 -7.48 -19.40 18.20
C LYS A 157 -6.51 -20.58 18.04
N ILE A 158 -7.04 -21.79 18.25
CA ILE A 158 -6.31 -23.00 17.91
C ILE A 158 -6.37 -23.18 16.40
N VAL A 159 -5.22 -23.32 15.77
CA VAL A 159 -5.07 -23.56 14.34
C VAL A 159 -4.62 -25.02 14.14
N SER A 160 -5.36 -25.74 13.34
CA SER A 160 -5.04 -27.14 13.01
C SER A 160 -3.92 -27.23 11.95
N ARG A 161 -3.30 -28.39 11.84
CA ARG A 161 -2.31 -28.68 10.79
C ARG A 161 -2.92 -28.60 9.40
N ASP A 162 -4.15 -29.11 9.25
CA ASP A 162 -4.87 -29.11 7.98
C ASP A 162 -5.19 -27.69 7.51
N GLU A 163 -5.53 -26.79 8.43
CA GLU A 163 -5.71 -25.36 8.11
C GLU A 163 -4.42 -24.72 7.60
N LEU A 164 -3.27 -25.02 8.21
CA LEU A 164 -1.98 -24.51 7.75
C LEU A 164 -1.57 -25.09 6.39
N MET A 165 -1.85 -26.38 6.16
CA MET A 165 -1.61 -27.02 4.86
C MET A 165 -2.48 -26.39 3.77
N THR A 166 -3.76 -26.13 4.06
CA THR A 166 -4.68 -25.47 3.13
C THR A 166 -4.19 -24.04 2.80
N GLU A 167 -3.80 -23.25 3.80
CA GLU A 167 -3.27 -21.90 3.58
C GLU A 167 -2.01 -21.90 2.72
N LEU A 168 -1.11 -22.87 2.90
CA LEU A 168 0.08 -23.01 2.06
C LEU A 168 -0.29 -23.38 0.62
N TRP A 169 -1.26 -24.26 0.40
CA TRP A 169 -1.72 -24.61 -0.94
C TRP A 169 -2.44 -23.46 -1.65
N ASP A 170 -3.23 -22.67 -0.92
CA ASP A 170 -3.87 -21.47 -1.45
C ASP A 170 -2.84 -20.37 -1.88
N ASN A 171 -1.60 -20.46 -1.38
CA ASN A 171 -0.49 -19.63 -1.77
C ASN A 171 0.51 -20.34 -2.71
N ASP A 172 0.08 -21.40 -3.42
CA ASP A 172 0.88 -22.19 -4.37
C ASP A 172 2.11 -22.90 -3.75
N GLU A 173 2.09 -23.15 -2.43
CA GLU A 173 3.18 -23.81 -1.72
C GLU A 173 2.79 -25.23 -1.30
N TYR A 174 3.22 -26.20 -2.10
CA TYR A 174 2.92 -27.62 -1.87
C TYR A 174 4.00 -28.27 -1.02
N ILE A 175 3.77 -28.36 0.27
CA ILE A 175 4.68 -29.01 1.21
C ILE A 175 4.04 -30.28 1.81
N ASN A 176 4.87 -31.21 2.26
CA ASN A 176 4.40 -32.36 3.03
C ASN A 176 4.35 -32.05 4.54
N ASP A 177 3.74 -32.95 5.30
CA ASP A 177 3.55 -32.78 6.75
C ASP A 177 4.86 -32.68 7.54
N ASN A 178 5.92 -33.37 7.08
CA ASN A 178 7.24 -33.26 7.68
C ASN A 178 7.85 -31.87 7.48
N ALA A 179 7.72 -31.31 6.27
CA ALA A 179 8.19 -29.96 5.97
C ALA A 179 7.41 -28.91 6.78
N LEU A 180 6.09 -29.07 6.96
CA LEU A 180 5.31 -28.23 7.85
C LEU A 180 5.85 -28.26 9.28
N THR A 181 6.17 -29.44 9.81
CA THR A 181 6.75 -29.61 11.15
C THR A 181 8.08 -28.86 11.29
N VAL A 182 8.95 -28.95 10.29
CA VAL A 182 10.23 -28.23 10.28
C VAL A 182 10.04 -26.73 10.29
N ASN A 183 9.15 -26.20 9.44
CA ASN A 183 8.87 -24.77 9.36
C ASN A 183 8.28 -24.23 10.69
N ILE A 184 7.33 -24.94 11.31
CA ILE A 184 6.78 -24.56 12.61
C ILE A 184 7.87 -24.59 13.70
N SER A 185 8.77 -25.57 13.66
CA SER A 185 9.87 -25.68 14.65
C SER A 185 10.84 -24.51 14.57
N ARG A 186 11.09 -23.98 13.35
CA ARG A 186 11.96 -22.80 13.15
C ARG A 186 11.33 -21.51 13.57
N LEU A 187 10.01 -21.42 13.54
CA LEU A 187 9.25 -20.24 13.98
C LEU A 187 9.13 -20.14 15.52
N ARG A 188 9.48 -21.17 16.27
CA ARG A 188 9.48 -21.19 17.75
C ARG A 188 10.78 -20.64 18.31
#